data_3e115ed0645ddae4b83c3251d83b5f14
#
_entry.id   3e115ed0645ddae4b83c3251d83b5f14
#
_cell.length_a   1.000
_cell.length_b   1.000
_cell.length_c   1.000
_cell.angle_alpha   90.00
_cell.angle_beta   90.00
_cell.angle_gamma   90.00
#
_symmetry.space_group_name_H-M   'P 1'
#
loop_
_entity.id
_entity.type
_entity.pdbx_description
1 polymer ?
#
loop_
_entity_poly.entity_id
_entity_poly.type
_entity_poly.pdbx_seq_one_letter_code
_entity_poly.pdbx_strand_id
1 'polypeptide(L)'
;MNELDLKLGSINEKSADPKFIQIAHRIRELIDAGQLACGDKLPSVNRIIEHFSVSRDTAIKAYQELKNLGIVESSPCKGYFVGNVCRKEGQKRIILLVDELSWYKDKIYQGLVDHLPEGFYVERFCHSDDFDLLKHLYERHCSRPDIAAILIIPTAGQSRDAQYFRFINPGKILFLDRRVPGTPHSAVYQDFTAGLYEALDAERNTLATYRRLVFVTRLSANPVTEDIAQGFTLFCASLGIPFARIRALFTETQIRGTLAFEHGDLIVTLDDLLLAEVLRSCEERAWMPGTAAGLIALNDGPFYSRLRPVPISTLSADFYRMGELAASFVTSGAIEPKRIPARLAVRASLAGHP
;
A
#
# COMPACT_ATOMS: atom_id res chain seq x y z
N MET A 1 -5.72 40.77 -15.80
CA MET A 1 -5.36 39.95 -14.62
C MET A 1 -6.66 39.35 -14.16
N ASN A 2 -6.79 38.02 -14.16
CA ASN A 2 -8.05 37.36 -13.80
C ASN A 2 -8.17 37.32 -12.27
N GLU A 3 -9.37 37.30 -11.72
CA GLU A 3 -9.64 37.26 -10.26
C GLU A 3 -8.89 36.12 -9.56
N LEU A 4 -8.63 35.01 -10.25
CA LEU A 4 -7.87 33.86 -9.76
C LEU A 4 -6.37 34.16 -9.60
N ASP A 5 -5.78 35.04 -10.41
CA ASP A 5 -4.36 35.40 -10.30
C ASP A 5 -4.06 36.23 -9.05
N LEU A 6 -5.03 37.07 -8.65
CA LEU A 6 -4.94 37.83 -7.40
C LEU A 6 -5.02 36.94 -6.16
N LYS A 7 -5.66 35.77 -6.29
CA LYS A 7 -5.83 34.81 -5.18
C LYS A 7 -4.63 33.90 -5.01
N LEU A 8 -3.85 33.61 -6.07
CA LEU A 8 -2.69 32.70 -5.98
C LEU A 8 -1.54 33.24 -5.09
N GLY A 9 -1.46 34.56 -4.93
CA GLY A 9 -0.43 35.19 -4.09
C GLY A 9 0.98 35.02 -4.66
N SER A 10 1.99 35.06 -3.80
CA SER A 10 3.41 34.92 -4.19
C SER A 10 4.06 33.76 -3.44
N ILE A 11 5.17 33.26 -3.98
CA ILE A 11 6.04 32.27 -3.34
C ILE A 11 7.23 32.97 -2.67
N ASN A 12 7.78 32.36 -1.61
CA ASN A 12 8.93 32.89 -0.90
C ASN A 12 10.23 32.33 -1.51
N GLU A 13 11.00 33.14 -2.19
CA GLU A 13 12.26 32.73 -2.82
C GLU A 13 13.35 32.31 -1.81
N LYS A 14 13.22 32.74 -0.54
CA LYS A 14 14.16 32.41 0.55
C LYS A 14 13.72 31.21 1.39
N SER A 15 12.59 30.57 1.04
CA SER A 15 12.12 29.37 1.74
C SER A 15 13.02 28.18 1.44
N ALA A 16 13.19 27.31 2.44
CA ALA A 16 13.83 26.00 2.26
C ALA A 16 13.00 25.05 1.38
N ASP A 17 11.68 25.30 1.27
CA ASP A 17 10.79 24.47 0.47
C ASP A 17 11.01 24.72 -1.03
N PRO A 18 11.09 23.66 -1.84
CA PRO A 18 11.15 23.79 -3.29
C PRO A 18 9.98 24.61 -3.86
N LYS A 19 10.23 25.43 -4.90
CA LYS A 19 9.21 26.31 -5.50
C LYS A 19 7.94 25.53 -5.91
N PHE A 20 8.05 24.32 -6.42
CA PHE A 20 6.88 23.51 -6.82
C PHE A 20 6.00 23.10 -5.62
N ILE A 21 6.60 22.82 -4.45
CA ILE A 21 5.87 22.54 -3.20
C ILE A 21 5.10 23.78 -2.75
N GLN A 22 5.73 24.96 -2.78
CA GLN A 22 5.08 26.20 -2.40
C GLN A 22 3.88 26.52 -3.31
N ILE A 23 4.01 26.31 -4.61
CA ILE A 23 2.91 26.48 -5.58
C ILE A 23 1.77 25.51 -5.31
N ALA A 24 2.10 24.22 -5.06
CA ALA A 24 1.11 23.22 -4.71
C ALA A 24 0.35 23.60 -3.42
N HIS A 25 1.07 24.07 -2.39
CA HIS A 25 0.46 24.55 -1.15
C HIS A 25 -0.48 25.74 -1.38
N ARG A 26 -0.11 26.72 -2.22
CA ARG A 26 -0.95 27.87 -2.51
C ARG A 26 -2.26 27.47 -3.19
N ILE A 27 -2.20 26.61 -4.20
CA ILE A 27 -3.41 26.08 -4.86
C ILE A 27 -4.28 25.31 -3.85
N ARG A 28 -3.66 24.50 -2.99
CA ARG A 28 -4.37 23.77 -1.95
C ARG A 28 -5.05 24.70 -0.93
N GLU A 29 -4.38 25.76 -0.47
CA GLU A 29 -4.95 26.75 0.44
C GLU A 29 -6.22 27.38 -0.15
N LEU A 30 -6.24 27.68 -1.46
CA LEU A 30 -7.41 28.22 -2.14
C LEU A 30 -8.59 27.21 -2.18
N ILE A 31 -8.28 25.94 -2.36
CA ILE A 31 -9.27 24.85 -2.32
C ILE A 31 -9.78 24.67 -0.89
N ASP A 32 -8.89 24.61 0.09
CA ASP A 32 -9.22 24.44 1.52
C ASP A 32 -10.03 25.64 2.08
N ALA A 33 -9.81 26.84 1.53
CA ALA A 33 -10.57 28.06 1.86
C ALA A 33 -11.91 28.18 1.07
N GLY A 34 -12.27 27.17 0.27
CA GLY A 34 -13.50 27.18 -0.52
C GLY A 34 -13.51 28.21 -1.68
N GLN A 35 -12.36 28.79 -2.01
CA GLN A 35 -12.23 29.76 -3.11
C GLN A 35 -12.11 29.07 -4.49
N LEU A 36 -11.80 27.79 -4.50
CA LEU A 36 -11.84 26.89 -5.65
C LEU A 36 -12.71 25.70 -5.28
N ALA A 37 -13.81 25.54 -6.00
CA ALA A 37 -14.75 24.44 -5.80
C ALA A 37 -14.36 23.23 -6.65
N CYS A 38 -14.94 22.08 -6.30
CA CYS A 38 -14.82 20.85 -7.07
C CYS A 38 -15.26 21.04 -8.53
N GLY A 39 -14.48 20.49 -9.44
CA GLY A 39 -14.72 20.65 -10.87
C GLY A 39 -14.25 21.99 -11.43
N ASP A 40 -13.84 22.94 -10.57
CA ASP A 40 -13.29 24.20 -11.05
C ASP A 40 -12.01 23.96 -11.84
N LYS A 41 -11.91 24.68 -12.96
CA LYS A 41 -10.72 24.63 -13.79
C LYS A 41 -9.59 25.43 -13.15
N LEU A 42 -8.47 24.76 -12.95
CA LEU A 42 -7.25 25.37 -12.44
C LEU A 42 -6.49 26.16 -13.52
N PRO A 43 -5.60 27.10 -13.13
CA PRO A 43 -4.74 27.80 -14.05
C PRO A 43 -3.98 26.85 -14.98
N SER A 44 -3.77 27.22 -16.23
CA SER A 44 -2.93 26.42 -17.13
C SER A 44 -1.47 26.41 -16.65
N VAL A 45 -0.69 25.41 -17.07
CA VAL A 45 0.76 25.34 -16.79
C VAL A 45 1.45 26.65 -17.22
N ASN A 46 1.11 27.19 -18.39
CA ASN A 46 1.69 28.46 -18.87
C ASN A 46 1.34 29.63 -17.91
N ARG A 47 0.14 29.64 -17.38
CA ARG A 47 -0.29 30.68 -16.45
C ARG A 47 0.46 30.60 -15.10
N ILE A 48 0.71 29.41 -14.60
CA ILE A 48 1.56 29.20 -13.42
C ILE A 48 3.00 29.68 -13.66
N ILE A 49 3.55 29.40 -14.86
CA ILE A 49 4.88 29.87 -15.28
C ILE A 49 4.93 31.39 -15.25
N GLU A 50 3.96 32.07 -15.87
CA GLU A 50 3.89 33.52 -15.95
C GLU A 50 3.71 34.17 -14.56
N HIS A 51 2.78 33.62 -13.75
CA HIS A 51 2.43 34.21 -12.45
C HIS A 51 3.58 34.10 -11.44
N PHE A 52 4.23 32.93 -11.31
CA PHE A 52 5.27 32.67 -10.32
C PHE A 52 6.70 32.82 -10.88
N SER A 53 6.87 33.18 -12.15
CA SER A 53 8.17 33.28 -12.84
C SER A 53 9.03 32.01 -12.66
N VAL A 54 8.45 30.84 -12.89
CA VAL A 54 9.10 29.52 -12.72
C VAL A 54 9.26 28.80 -14.04
N SER A 55 10.09 27.76 -14.07
CA SER A 55 10.23 26.89 -15.24
C SER A 55 8.97 26.04 -15.48
N ARG A 56 8.80 25.59 -16.73
CA ARG A 56 7.71 24.67 -17.10
C ARG A 56 7.73 23.39 -16.27
N ASP A 57 8.92 22.86 -16.00
CA ASP A 57 9.12 21.66 -15.20
C ASP A 57 8.65 21.87 -13.75
N THR A 58 8.96 23.01 -13.15
CA THR A 58 8.50 23.39 -11.81
C THR A 58 6.98 23.48 -11.73
N ALA A 59 6.33 24.07 -12.73
CA ALA A 59 4.87 24.18 -12.79
C ALA A 59 4.20 22.80 -12.96
N ILE A 60 4.76 21.94 -13.80
CA ILE A 60 4.27 20.55 -13.98
C ILE A 60 4.44 19.76 -12.70
N LYS A 61 5.59 19.85 -12.01
CA LYS A 61 5.84 19.17 -10.73
C LYS A 61 4.83 19.60 -9.66
N ALA A 62 4.45 20.89 -9.61
CA ALA A 62 3.43 21.36 -8.68
C ALA A 62 2.06 20.69 -8.92
N TYR A 63 1.65 20.59 -10.18
CA TYR A 63 0.41 19.87 -10.53
C TYR A 63 0.51 18.36 -10.32
N GLN A 64 1.68 17.78 -10.57
CA GLN A 64 1.91 16.36 -10.31
C GLN A 64 1.80 16.05 -8.81
N GLU A 65 2.34 16.92 -7.97
CA GLU A 65 2.22 16.81 -6.52
C GLU A 65 0.75 16.86 -6.07
N LEU A 66 -0.02 17.84 -6.54
CA LEU A 66 -1.45 17.93 -6.26
C LEU A 66 -2.25 16.74 -6.78
N LYS A 67 -1.83 16.18 -7.92
CA LYS A 67 -2.43 14.98 -8.50
C LYS A 67 -2.10 13.71 -7.68
N ASN A 68 -0.86 13.57 -7.23
CA ASN A 68 -0.44 12.48 -6.34
C ASN A 68 -1.19 12.53 -5.00
N LEU A 69 -1.55 13.73 -4.56
CA LEU A 69 -2.39 13.96 -3.37
C LEU A 69 -3.90 13.77 -3.64
N GLY A 70 -4.30 13.45 -4.88
CA GLY A 70 -5.71 13.29 -5.26
C GLY A 70 -6.53 14.61 -5.27
N ILE A 71 -5.88 15.75 -5.03
CA ILE A 71 -6.53 17.07 -4.92
C ILE A 71 -6.90 17.62 -6.30
N VAL A 72 -6.16 17.23 -7.33
CA VAL A 72 -6.29 17.72 -8.69
C VAL A 72 -6.37 16.57 -9.68
N GLU A 73 -7.27 16.67 -10.64
CA GLU A 73 -7.40 15.75 -11.76
C GLU A 73 -6.93 16.41 -13.07
N SER A 74 -6.32 15.62 -13.96
CA SER A 74 -5.97 16.07 -15.29
C SER A 74 -6.92 15.48 -16.33
N SER A 75 -7.50 16.35 -17.17
CA SER A 75 -8.29 15.91 -18.33
C SER A 75 -7.49 16.17 -19.61
N PRO A 76 -7.27 15.15 -20.47
CA PRO A 76 -6.56 15.33 -21.73
C PRO A 76 -7.13 16.49 -22.54
N CYS A 77 -6.27 17.36 -23.05
CA CYS A 77 -6.62 18.55 -23.84
C CYS A 77 -7.48 19.63 -23.14
N LYS A 78 -7.97 19.39 -21.91
CA LYS A 78 -8.82 20.33 -21.17
C LYS A 78 -8.08 21.03 -20.02
N GLY A 79 -7.03 20.41 -19.48
CA GLY A 79 -6.19 20.97 -18.42
C GLY A 79 -6.38 20.29 -17.07
N TYR A 80 -6.11 21.04 -16.01
CA TYR A 80 -6.23 20.59 -14.63
C TYR A 80 -7.50 21.13 -13.98
N PHE A 81 -8.12 20.32 -13.15
CA PHE A 81 -9.37 20.63 -12.45
C PHE A 81 -9.24 20.23 -10.97
N VAL A 82 -9.95 20.95 -10.10
CA VAL A 82 -10.10 20.52 -8.72
C VAL A 82 -10.80 19.15 -8.71
N GLY A 83 -10.13 18.15 -8.19
CA GLY A 83 -10.62 16.76 -8.15
C GLY A 83 -11.84 16.60 -7.24
N ASN A 84 -12.41 15.40 -7.23
CA ASN A 84 -13.59 15.05 -6.42
C ASN A 84 -13.35 15.04 -4.89
N VAL A 85 -12.19 15.50 -4.40
CA VAL A 85 -11.90 15.74 -2.98
C VAL A 85 -12.57 17.03 -2.51
N CYS A 86 -13.81 17.26 -2.96
CA CYS A 86 -14.57 18.44 -2.58
C CYS A 86 -15.09 18.29 -1.17
N ARG A 87 -14.51 19.08 -0.31
CA ARG A 87 -14.98 19.26 1.05
C ARG A 87 -16.41 19.83 1.04
N LYS A 88 -17.40 19.03 1.37
CA LYS A 88 -18.68 19.57 1.82
C LYS A 88 -18.45 20.20 3.19
N GLU A 89 -18.91 21.42 3.41
CA GLU A 89 -18.85 22.05 4.75
C GLU A 89 -19.38 21.08 5.82
N GLY A 90 -18.60 20.92 6.92
CA GLY A 90 -18.98 20.02 8.01
C GLY A 90 -18.45 18.58 7.90
N GLN A 91 -17.79 18.17 6.80
CA GLN A 91 -17.20 16.82 6.72
C GLN A 91 -15.98 16.67 7.62
N LYS A 92 -15.90 15.54 8.33
CA LYS A 92 -14.75 15.12 9.12
C LYS A 92 -13.74 14.36 8.24
N ARG A 93 -12.48 14.59 8.48
CA ARG A 93 -11.38 14.03 7.70
C ARG A 93 -10.79 12.81 8.38
N ILE A 94 -10.48 11.81 7.59
CA ILE A 94 -9.71 10.63 7.98
C ILE A 94 -8.40 10.67 7.21
N ILE A 95 -7.29 10.53 7.90
CA ILE A 95 -5.97 10.45 7.29
C ILE A 95 -5.57 8.98 7.23
N LEU A 96 -5.25 8.48 6.05
CA LEU A 96 -4.72 7.13 5.84
C LEU A 96 -3.25 7.24 5.39
N LEU A 97 -2.33 6.86 6.27
CA LEU A 97 -0.89 6.84 6.01
C LEU A 97 -0.49 5.41 5.60
N VAL A 98 -0.01 5.25 4.36
CA VAL A 98 0.40 3.95 3.82
C VAL A 98 1.91 3.94 3.55
N ASP A 99 2.54 2.78 3.70
CA ASP A 99 3.97 2.58 3.47
C ASP A 99 4.32 2.50 1.98
N GLU A 100 3.39 2.03 1.14
CA GLU A 100 3.52 1.97 -0.32
C GLU A 100 2.15 2.03 -1.00
N LEU A 101 2.15 2.32 -2.29
CA LEU A 101 0.96 2.22 -3.13
C LEU A 101 0.93 0.84 -3.78
N SER A 102 -0.03 0.02 -3.39
CA SER A 102 -0.24 -1.31 -3.97
C SER A 102 -1.73 -1.63 -4.05
N TRP A 103 -2.10 -2.48 -5.01
CA TRP A 103 -3.50 -2.83 -5.26
C TRP A 103 -4.19 -3.47 -4.04
N TYR A 104 -3.47 -4.20 -3.19
CA TYR A 104 -4.07 -4.79 -1.99
C TYR A 104 -4.32 -3.74 -0.89
N LYS A 105 -3.52 -2.69 -0.82
CA LYS A 105 -3.79 -1.53 0.04
C LYS A 105 -4.93 -0.67 -0.49
N ASP A 106 -5.15 -0.67 -1.81
CA ASP A 106 -6.37 -0.09 -2.39
C ASP A 106 -7.63 -0.84 -1.94
N LYS A 107 -7.57 -2.15 -1.66
CA LYS A 107 -8.68 -2.88 -1.04
C LYS A 107 -8.98 -2.42 0.39
N ILE A 108 -7.95 -2.09 1.18
CA ILE A 108 -8.14 -1.48 2.52
C ILE A 108 -8.87 -0.14 2.36
N TYR A 109 -8.39 0.70 1.46
CA TYR A 109 -9.03 1.99 1.17
C TYR A 109 -10.48 1.81 0.71
N GLN A 110 -10.75 0.87 -0.21
CA GLN A 110 -12.10 0.59 -0.70
C GLN A 110 -13.02 0.12 0.42
N GLY A 111 -12.60 -0.87 1.23
CA GLY A 111 -13.36 -1.36 2.37
C GLY A 111 -13.64 -0.26 3.41
N LEU A 112 -12.69 0.64 3.63
CA LEU A 112 -12.89 1.81 4.47
C LEU A 112 -13.97 2.74 3.91
N VAL A 113 -13.84 3.15 2.65
CA VAL A 113 -14.75 4.13 2.03
C VAL A 113 -16.17 3.58 1.90
N ASP A 114 -16.34 2.31 1.54
CA ASP A 114 -17.64 1.68 1.35
C ASP A 114 -18.46 1.55 2.67
N HIS A 115 -17.78 1.58 3.83
CA HIS A 115 -18.41 1.42 5.15
C HIS A 115 -18.38 2.69 6.02
N LEU A 116 -17.80 3.78 5.50
CA LEU A 116 -17.88 5.05 6.21
C LEU A 116 -19.26 5.67 6.05
N PRO A 117 -19.86 6.19 7.14
CA PRO A 117 -21.10 6.94 7.05
C PRO A 117 -20.90 8.25 6.28
N GLU A 118 -22.00 8.86 5.84
CA GLU A 118 -21.97 10.20 5.27
C GLU A 118 -21.32 11.20 6.22
N GLY A 119 -20.66 12.21 5.66
CA GLY A 119 -19.97 13.23 6.45
C GLY A 119 -18.51 12.95 6.75
N PHE A 120 -17.95 11.84 6.25
CA PHE A 120 -16.51 11.56 6.30
C PHE A 120 -15.90 11.52 4.91
N TYR A 121 -14.61 11.86 4.83
CA TYR A 121 -13.80 11.61 3.64
C TYR A 121 -12.38 11.21 4.01
N VAL A 122 -11.70 10.47 3.12
CA VAL A 122 -10.39 9.88 3.37
C VAL A 122 -9.35 10.57 2.51
N GLU A 123 -8.31 11.12 3.14
CA GLU A 123 -7.09 11.56 2.47
C GLU A 123 -6.00 10.50 2.68
N ARG A 124 -5.39 10.04 1.60
CA ARG A 124 -4.32 9.04 1.65
C ARG A 124 -2.97 9.67 1.32
N PHE A 125 -1.97 9.37 2.14
CA PHE A 125 -0.58 9.78 1.96
C PHE A 125 0.32 8.55 2.02
N CYS A 126 1.35 8.54 1.17
CA CYS A 126 2.36 7.48 1.16
C CYS A 126 3.65 7.98 1.83
N HIS A 127 4.15 7.23 2.82
CA HIS A 127 5.40 7.55 3.50
C HIS A 127 6.59 6.70 3.00
N SER A 128 6.38 5.81 2.01
CA SER A 128 7.43 5.04 1.32
C SER A 128 8.33 4.24 2.28
N ASP A 129 7.76 3.68 3.35
CA ASP A 129 8.45 2.97 4.44
C ASP A 129 9.51 3.83 5.18
N ASP A 130 9.44 5.16 5.04
CA ASP A 130 10.30 6.13 5.71
C ASP A 130 9.64 6.62 7.00
N PHE A 131 10.27 6.34 8.14
CA PHE A 131 9.75 6.75 9.46
C PHE A 131 9.74 8.28 9.64
N ASP A 132 10.72 8.99 9.15
CA ASP A 132 10.80 10.44 9.34
C ASP A 132 9.69 11.13 8.54
N LEU A 133 9.38 10.63 7.35
CA LEU A 133 8.22 11.07 6.56
C LEU A 133 6.90 10.68 7.23
N LEU A 134 6.77 9.45 7.75
CA LEU A 134 5.60 9.02 8.52
C LEU A 134 5.35 9.96 9.70
N LYS A 135 6.39 10.23 10.50
CA LYS A 135 6.33 11.14 11.63
C LYS A 135 5.89 12.53 11.22
N HIS A 136 6.51 13.10 10.18
CA HIS A 136 6.15 14.41 9.65
C HIS A 136 4.67 14.48 9.21
N LEU A 137 4.21 13.49 8.46
CA LEU A 137 2.80 13.40 8.02
C LEU A 137 1.85 13.30 9.22
N TYR A 138 2.18 12.49 10.23
CA TYR A 138 1.40 12.39 11.45
C TYR A 138 1.32 13.74 12.18
N GLU A 139 2.45 14.38 12.48
CA GLU A 139 2.54 15.65 13.22
C GLU A 139 1.79 16.78 12.50
N ARG A 140 1.81 16.79 11.16
CA ARG A 140 1.06 17.77 10.35
C ARG A 140 -0.45 17.68 10.53
N HIS A 141 -0.98 16.51 10.88
CA HIS A 141 -2.42 16.25 10.92
C HIS A 141 -2.98 16.03 12.32
N CYS A 142 -2.18 15.53 13.28
CA CYS A 142 -2.67 15.06 14.58
C CYS A 142 -3.40 16.12 15.45
N SER A 143 -3.01 17.39 15.35
CA SER A 143 -3.55 18.50 16.15
C SER A 143 -4.75 19.19 15.49
N ARG A 144 -5.16 18.79 14.29
CA ARG A 144 -6.24 19.46 13.56
C ARG A 144 -7.61 19.02 14.09
N PRO A 145 -8.52 19.95 14.38
CA PRO A 145 -9.83 19.64 14.96
C PRO A 145 -10.77 18.92 13.99
N ASP A 146 -10.57 19.09 12.69
CA ASP A 146 -11.36 18.45 11.63
C ASP A 146 -10.93 16.99 11.34
N ILE A 147 -9.85 16.50 11.97
CA ILE A 147 -9.42 15.10 11.84
C ILE A 147 -10.19 14.22 12.83
N ALA A 148 -10.95 13.26 12.29
CA ALA A 148 -11.68 12.27 13.06
C ALA A 148 -10.77 11.09 13.48
N ALA A 149 -9.94 10.60 12.57
CA ALA A 149 -9.02 9.49 12.82
C ALA A 149 -7.77 9.58 11.93
N ILE A 150 -6.68 8.98 12.40
CA ILE A 150 -5.45 8.75 11.64
C ILE A 150 -5.21 7.25 11.60
N LEU A 151 -5.32 6.66 10.42
CA LEU A 151 -5.12 5.25 10.16
C LEU A 151 -3.71 5.09 9.61
N ILE A 152 -2.90 4.22 10.20
CA ILE A 152 -1.47 4.14 9.92
C ILE A 152 -1.09 2.70 9.60
N ILE A 153 -0.54 2.45 8.41
CA ILE A 153 0.26 1.26 8.17
C ILE A 153 1.68 1.60 8.64
N PRO A 154 2.20 1.00 9.73
CA PRO A 154 3.51 1.37 10.28
C PRO A 154 4.64 0.97 9.35
N THR A 155 5.86 1.48 9.59
CA THR A 155 7.05 1.04 8.84
C THR A 155 7.34 -0.45 9.07
N ALA A 156 7.98 -1.09 8.12
CA ALA A 156 8.33 -2.51 8.25
C ALA A 156 9.25 -2.77 9.46
N GLY A 157 10.13 -1.82 9.79
CA GLY A 157 11.06 -1.92 10.92
C GLY A 157 10.43 -1.80 12.30
N GLN A 158 9.29 -1.12 12.43
CA GLN A 158 8.46 -0.92 13.63
C GLN A 158 9.14 -0.41 14.91
N SER A 159 10.47 -0.53 15.07
CA SER A 159 11.18 -0.14 16.30
C SER A 159 11.13 1.36 16.55
N ARG A 160 11.32 2.19 15.51
CA ARG A 160 11.19 3.65 15.61
C ARG A 160 9.73 4.06 15.80
N ASP A 161 8.79 3.36 15.15
CA ASP A 161 7.34 3.54 15.35
C ASP A 161 6.99 3.28 16.82
N ALA A 162 7.45 2.16 17.40
CA ALA A 162 7.19 1.81 18.78
C ALA A 162 7.72 2.87 19.76
N GLN A 163 8.94 3.37 19.55
CA GLN A 163 9.53 4.42 20.38
C GLN A 163 8.74 5.72 20.32
N TYR A 164 8.25 6.08 19.14
CA TYR A 164 7.54 7.35 18.93
C TYR A 164 6.09 7.26 19.42
N PHE A 165 5.32 6.26 18.97
CA PHE A 165 3.89 6.17 19.25
C PHE A 165 3.56 5.70 20.67
N ARG A 166 4.50 5.07 21.41
CA ARG A 166 4.23 4.55 22.77
C ARG A 166 3.71 5.63 23.76
N PHE A 167 4.07 6.89 23.55
CA PHE A 167 3.69 8.01 24.42
C PHE A 167 2.58 8.88 23.84
N ILE A 168 2.07 8.55 22.66
CA ILE A 168 1.02 9.30 21.99
C ILE A 168 -0.34 8.78 22.43
N ASN A 169 -1.29 9.68 22.66
CA ASN A 169 -2.65 9.31 23.02
C ASN A 169 -3.30 8.46 21.92
N PRO A 170 -3.78 7.25 22.22
CA PRO A 170 -4.32 6.33 21.23
C PRO A 170 -5.65 6.76 20.60
N GLY A 171 -6.39 7.67 21.20
CA GLY A 171 -7.82 7.91 20.94
C GLY A 171 -8.24 8.17 19.48
N LYS A 172 -7.30 8.55 18.58
CA LYS A 172 -7.62 8.77 17.16
C LYS A 172 -6.74 7.94 16.22
N ILE A 173 -5.92 7.03 16.75
CA ILE A 173 -4.96 6.26 15.97
C ILE A 173 -5.39 4.82 15.89
N LEU A 174 -5.41 4.29 14.66
CA LEU A 174 -5.55 2.86 14.38
C LEU A 174 -4.38 2.39 13.52
N PHE A 175 -3.65 1.38 13.98
CA PHE A 175 -2.69 0.69 13.12
C PHE A 175 -3.39 -0.33 12.23
N LEU A 176 -2.98 -0.36 10.96
CA LEU A 176 -3.48 -1.27 9.94
C LEU A 176 -2.36 -2.17 9.40
N ASP A 177 -2.72 -3.35 8.91
CA ASP A 177 -1.83 -4.33 8.30
C ASP A 177 -0.79 -4.92 9.27
N ARG A 178 -0.21 -4.10 10.13
CA ARG A 178 0.75 -4.46 11.18
C ARG A 178 0.39 -3.76 12.49
N ARG A 179 0.63 -4.43 13.59
CA ARG A 179 0.56 -3.78 14.92
C ARG A 179 1.94 -3.24 15.29
N VAL A 180 1.97 -2.21 16.10
CA VAL A 180 3.22 -1.69 16.69
C VAL A 180 3.34 -2.21 18.12
N PRO A 181 4.23 -3.16 18.42
CA PRO A 181 4.36 -3.75 19.75
C PRO A 181 4.71 -2.72 20.82
N GLY A 182 4.17 -2.89 22.04
CA GLY A 182 4.47 -2.01 23.17
C GLY A 182 3.81 -0.63 23.10
N THR A 183 2.81 -0.46 22.23
CA THR A 183 1.97 0.75 22.16
C THR A 183 0.54 0.45 22.57
N PRO A 184 -0.21 1.43 23.14
CA PRO A 184 -1.58 1.23 23.62
C PRO A 184 -2.64 1.37 22.51
N HIS A 185 -2.25 1.41 21.24
CA HIS A 185 -3.14 1.73 20.13
C HIS A 185 -3.95 0.52 19.66
N SER A 186 -5.16 0.78 19.19
CA SER A 186 -5.96 -0.18 18.43
C SER A 186 -5.24 -0.63 17.17
N ALA A 187 -5.43 -1.87 16.76
CA ALA A 187 -4.84 -2.39 15.52
C ALA A 187 -5.76 -3.40 14.83
N VAL A 188 -5.79 -3.35 13.50
CA VAL A 188 -6.32 -4.41 12.64
C VAL A 188 -5.16 -4.90 11.78
N TYR A 189 -4.72 -6.13 12.01
CA TYR A 189 -3.42 -6.59 11.51
C TYR A 189 -3.45 -8.03 11.03
N GLN A 190 -2.47 -8.40 10.23
CA GLN A 190 -2.15 -9.79 9.90
C GLN A 190 -0.93 -10.26 10.71
N ASP A 191 -0.87 -11.56 10.93
CA ASP A 191 0.27 -12.22 11.57
C ASP A 191 1.05 -12.95 10.49
N PHE A 192 2.19 -12.43 10.14
CA PHE A 192 3.02 -12.95 9.04
C PHE A 192 3.70 -14.27 9.37
N THR A 193 3.77 -14.67 10.62
CA THR A 193 4.34 -15.96 11.04
C THR A 193 3.24 -16.98 11.32
N ALA A 194 2.45 -16.77 12.37
CA ALA A 194 1.42 -17.73 12.77
C ALA A 194 0.25 -17.77 11.77
N GLY A 195 -0.18 -16.62 11.25
CA GLY A 195 -1.28 -16.56 10.28
C GLY A 195 -0.96 -17.24 8.96
N LEU A 196 0.29 -17.14 8.48
CA LEU A 196 0.72 -17.87 7.28
C LEU A 196 0.83 -19.37 7.55
N TYR A 197 1.41 -19.77 8.69
CA TYR A 197 1.44 -21.16 9.08
C TYR A 197 0.03 -21.76 9.09
N GLU A 198 -0.93 -21.14 9.78
CA GLU A 198 -2.32 -21.60 9.89
C GLU A 198 -2.99 -21.73 8.49
N ALA A 199 -2.77 -20.75 7.61
CA ALA A 199 -3.35 -20.77 6.28
C ALA A 199 -2.79 -21.87 5.38
N LEU A 200 -1.50 -22.19 5.51
CA LEU A 200 -0.87 -23.30 4.80
C LEU A 200 -1.28 -24.65 5.41
N ASP A 201 -1.39 -24.72 6.74
CA ASP A 201 -1.78 -25.92 7.44
C ASP A 201 -3.21 -26.36 7.13
N ALA A 202 -4.10 -25.42 6.84
CA ALA A 202 -5.46 -25.70 6.35
C ALA A 202 -5.47 -26.50 5.03
N GLU A 203 -4.44 -26.32 4.19
CA GLU A 203 -4.26 -26.99 2.91
C GLU A 203 -3.12 -28.03 2.93
N ARG A 204 -2.78 -28.52 4.15
CA ARG A 204 -1.66 -29.44 4.41
C ARG A 204 -1.61 -30.62 3.44
N ASN A 205 -2.73 -31.27 3.18
CA ASN A 205 -2.77 -32.47 2.33
C ASN A 205 -2.35 -32.16 0.89
N THR A 206 -2.80 -31.03 0.33
CA THR A 206 -2.38 -30.57 -0.99
C THR A 206 -0.91 -30.21 -1.02
N LEU A 207 -0.43 -29.49 0.01
CA LEU A 207 0.93 -28.99 0.06
C LEU A 207 1.97 -30.05 0.43
N ALA A 208 1.60 -31.12 1.10
CA ALA A 208 2.48 -32.25 1.44
C ALA A 208 2.94 -33.05 0.21
N THR A 209 2.33 -32.86 -0.95
CA THR A 209 2.74 -33.53 -2.20
C THR A 209 4.01 -32.92 -2.80
N TYR A 210 4.40 -31.72 -2.40
CA TYR A 210 5.59 -31.04 -2.89
C TYR A 210 6.84 -31.47 -2.15
N ARG A 211 7.95 -31.57 -2.87
CA ARG A 211 9.22 -32.04 -2.31
C ARG A 211 9.93 -31.01 -1.42
N ARG A 212 9.75 -29.71 -1.66
CA ARG A 212 10.24 -28.58 -0.86
C ARG A 212 9.47 -27.30 -1.16
N LEU A 213 9.51 -26.33 -0.25
CA LEU A 213 9.03 -24.97 -0.49
C LEU A 213 10.20 -24.05 -0.82
N VAL A 214 10.06 -23.29 -1.91
CA VAL A 214 11.03 -22.31 -2.38
C VAL A 214 10.41 -20.91 -2.30
N PHE A 215 10.89 -20.08 -1.38
CA PHE A 215 10.42 -18.71 -1.23
C PHE A 215 11.31 -17.75 -2.03
N VAL A 216 10.75 -17.11 -3.04
CA VAL A 216 11.45 -16.15 -3.91
C VAL A 216 11.21 -14.73 -3.39
N THR A 217 12.29 -14.05 -3.00
CA THR A 217 12.25 -12.72 -2.39
C THR A 217 13.23 -11.76 -3.06
N ARG A 218 13.08 -10.47 -2.75
CA ARG A 218 14.10 -9.49 -3.10
C ARG A 218 15.34 -9.64 -2.21
N LEU A 219 16.47 -9.17 -2.70
CA LEU A 219 17.74 -9.21 -1.94
C LEU A 219 17.70 -8.29 -0.71
N SER A 220 16.94 -7.18 -0.77
CA SER A 220 16.81 -6.26 0.36
C SER A 220 16.18 -6.94 1.56
N ALA A 221 16.83 -6.85 2.72
CA ALA A 221 16.28 -7.32 3.96
C ALA A 221 15.10 -6.42 4.40
N ASN A 222 13.95 -7.01 4.65
CA ASN A 222 12.78 -6.36 5.20
C ASN A 222 12.26 -7.23 6.35
N PRO A 223 12.07 -6.72 7.57
CA PRO A 223 11.61 -7.48 8.73
C PRO A 223 10.33 -8.28 8.46
N VAL A 224 9.38 -7.71 7.74
CA VAL A 224 8.14 -8.41 7.35
C VAL A 224 8.45 -9.64 6.48
N THR A 225 9.42 -9.54 5.58
CA THR A 225 9.83 -10.67 4.75
C THR A 225 10.51 -11.77 5.59
N GLU A 226 11.21 -11.41 6.67
CA GLU A 226 11.77 -12.40 7.60
C GLU A 226 10.68 -13.11 8.40
N ASP A 227 9.65 -12.39 8.88
CA ASP A 227 8.50 -12.98 9.58
C ASP A 227 7.73 -13.95 8.67
N ILE A 228 7.53 -13.58 7.40
CA ILE A 228 6.96 -14.45 6.36
C ILE A 228 7.81 -15.72 6.16
N ALA A 229 9.13 -15.56 6.02
CA ALA A 229 10.04 -16.68 5.85
C ALA A 229 10.05 -17.60 7.07
N GLN A 230 9.90 -17.06 8.28
CA GLN A 230 9.76 -17.85 9.51
C GLN A 230 8.47 -18.68 9.49
N GLY A 231 7.34 -18.13 9.08
CA GLY A 231 6.08 -18.86 8.93
C GLY A 231 6.21 -20.05 7.97
N PHE A 232 6.86 -19.86 6.82
CA PHE A 232 7.15 -20.95 5.88
C PHE A 232 8.12 -21.98 6.45
N THR A 233 9.15 -21.55 7.18
CA THR A 233 10.10 -22.45 7.84
C THR A 233 9.40 -23.36 8.83
N LEU A 234 8.54 -22.81 9.69
CA LEU A 234 7.78 -23.58 10.66
C LEU A 234 6.82 -24.57 9.98
N PHE A 235 6.15 -24.15 8.91
CA PHE A 235 5.26 -25.03 8.15
C PHE A 235 6.05 -26.19 7.52
N CYS A 236 7.15 -25.91 6.83
CA CYS A 236 7.99 -26.94 6.21
C CYS A 236 8.53 -27.94 7.25
N ALA A 237 8.98 -27.45 8.41
CA ALA A 237 9.41 -28.30 9.51
C ALA A 237 8.30 -29.23 10.00
N SER A 238 7.05 -28.76 10.06
CA SER A 238 5.90 -29.56 10.47
C SER A 238 5.50 -30.63 9.44
N LEU A 239 5.85 -30.44 8.17
CA LEU A 239 5.66 -31.42 7.09
C LEU A 239 6.86 -32.35 6.89
N GLY A 240 8.03 -32.02 7.45
CA GLY A 240 9.27 -32.74 7.19
C GLY A 240 9.84 -32.48 5.77
N ILE A 241 9.47 -31.38 5.12
CA ILE A 241 10.00 -31.00 3.79
C ILE A 241 11.01 -29.84 3.92
N PRO A 242 12.02 -29.77 3.01
CA PRO A 242 12.98 -28.69 3.01
C PRO A 242 12.36 -27.33 2.72
N PHE A 243 12.88 -26.28 3.36
CA PHE A 243 12.63 -24.88 3.03
C PHE A 243 13.87 -24.29 2.35
N ALA A 244 13.68 -23.61 1.22
CA ALA A 244 14.72 -22.87 0.52
C ALA A 244 14.28 -21.43 0.29
N ARG A 245 15.24 -20.50 0.27
CA ARG A 245 14.99 -19.09 -0.05
C ARG A 245 15.91 -18.65 -1.18
N ILE A 246 15.31 -18.13 -2.24
CA ILE A 246 16.01 -17.49 -3.34
C ILE A 246 15.89 -15.99 -3.19
N ARG A 247 17.01 -15.27 -3.11
CA ARG A 247 17.08 -13.83 -3.06
C ARG A 247 17.47 -13.29 -4.42
N ALA A 248 16.52 -12.65 -5.10
CA ALA A 248 16.75 -12.07 -6.42
C ALA A 248 17.20 -10.62 -6.30
N LEU A 249 18.25 -10.26 -7.05
CA LEU A 249 18.68 -8.88 -7.20
C LEU A 249 17.93 -8.25 -8.37
N PHE A 250 17.13 -7.22 -8.06
CA PHE A 250 16.49 -6.39 -9.07
C PHE A 250 17.41 -5.24 -9.46
N THR A 251 17.64 -5.09 -10.76
CA THR A 251 18.08 -3.83 -11.38
C THR A 251 16.87 -3.23 -12.10
N GLU A 252 16.93 -1.96 -12.50
CA GLU A 252 15.78 -1.26 -13.15
C GLU A 252 15.22 -2.00 -14.38
N THR A 253 15.99 -2.89 -14.99
CA THR A 253 15.61 -3.56 -16.25
C THR A 253 15.72 -5.09 -16.22
N GLN A 254 16.36 -5.70 -15.21
CA GLN A 254 16.64 -7.14 -15.19
C GLN A 254 16.70 -7.70 -13.76
N ILE A 255 16.27 -8.95 -13.62
CA ILE A 255 16.57 -9.76 -12.43
C ILE A 255 17.94 -10.42 -12.66
N ARG A 256 18.89 -10.16 -11.76
CA ARG A 256 20.18 -10.86 -11.73
C ARG A 256 20.10 -12.00 -10.72
N GLY A 257 20.32 -13.21 -11.20
CA GLY A 257 20.37 -14.44 -10.42
C GLY A 257 19.59 -15.56 -11.11
N THR A 258 20.11 -16.77 -11.03
CA THR A 258 19.39 -17.95 -11.52
C THR A 258 18.34 -18.33 -10.50
N LEU A 259 17.07 -18.35 -10.91
CA LEU A 259 16.01 -18.91 -10.09
C LEU A 259 16.16 -20.44 -10.05
N ALA A 260 16.88 -20.94 -9.05
CA ALA A 260 17.20 -22.35 -8.88
C ALA A 260 16.03 -23.10 -8.21
N PHE A 261 14.94 -23.32 -8.95
CA PHE A 261 13.87 -24.22 -8.56
C PHE A 261 13.79 -25.43 -9.51
N GLU A 262 13.20 -26.51 -9.02
CA GLU A 262 13.21 -27.81 -9.67
C GLU A 262 11.78 -28.37 -9.79
N HIS A 263 11.64 -29.44 -10.58
CA HIS A 263 10.37 -30.14 -10.71
C HIS A 263 9.90 -30.69 -9.37
N GLY A 264 8.62 -30.50 -9.03
CA GLY A 264 8.04 -30.89 -7.74
C GLY A 264 8.23 -29.87 -6.62
N ASP A 265 8.84 -28.69 -6.88
CA ASP A 265 8.92 -27.62 -5.88
C ASP A 265 7.57 -26.86 -5.75
N LEU A 266 7.30 -26.39 -4.53
CA LEU A 266 6.28 -25.38 -4.27
C LEU A 266 6.97 -24.01 -4.22
N ILE A 267 6.71 -23.17 -5.20
CA ILE A 267 7.32 -21.85 -5.34
C ILE A 267 6.35 -20.81 -4.77
N VAL A 268 6.83 -19.97 -3.86
CA VAL A 268 6.06 -18.83 -3.33
C VAL A 268 6.77 -17.53 -3.68
N THR A 269 6.07 -16.57 -4.29
CA THR A 269 6.64 -15.29 -4.70
C THR A 269 6.16 -14.16 -3.81
N LEU A 270 7.09 -13.28 -3.39
CA LEU A 270 6.79 -12.16 -2.51
C LEU A 270 5.93 -11.08 -3.19
N ASP A 271 6.17 -10.83 -4.48
CA ASP A 271 5.52 -9.75 -5.24
C ASP A 271 5.31 -10.11 -6.73
N ASP A 272 4.60 -9.22 -7.45
CA ASP A 272 4.18 -9.42 -8.83
C ASP A 272 5.36 -9.51 -9.83
N LEU A 273 6.45 -8.78 -9.57
CA LEU A 273 7.63 -8.81 -10.43
C LEU A 273 8.36 -10.16 -10.30
N LEU A 274 8.46 -10.68 -9.07
CA LEU A 274 9.01 -12.02 -8.83
C LEU A 274 8.12 -13.10 -9.44
N LEU A 275 6.80 -12.95 -9.37
CA LEU A 275 5.86 -13.86 -10.02
C LEU A 275 6.07 -13.88 -11.54
N ALA A 276 6.14 -12.71 -12.17
CA ALA A 276 6.37 -12.60 -13.61
C ALA A 276 7.67 -13.30 -14.04
N GLU A 277 8.73 -13.16 -13.23
CA GLU A 277 10.03 -13.79 -13.51
C GLU A 277 10.00 -15.32 -13.33
N VAL A 278 9.27 -15.80 -12.32
CA VAL A 278 9.07 -17.25 -12.14
C VAL A 278 8.25 -17.81 -13.30
N LEU A 279 7.20 -17.12 -13.75
CA LEU A 279 6.40 -17.55 -14.91
C LEU A 279 7.24 -17.58 -16.20
N ARG A 280 8.07 -16.55 -16.44
CA ARG A 280 9.02 -16.53 -17.57
C ARG A 280 9.97 -17.72 -17.51
N SER A 281 10.53 -18.01 -16.33
CA SER A 281 11.42 -19.15 -16.13
C SER A 281 10.73 -20.50 -16.33
N CYS A 282 9.45 -20.61 -16.00
CA CYS A 282 8.65 -21.78 -16.32
C CYS A 282 8.44 -21.94 -17.84
N GLU A 283 8.11 -20.84 -18.52
CA GLU A 283 7.91 -20.83 -19.97
C GLU A 283 9.17 -21.26 -20.71
N GLU A 284 10.35 -20.72 -20.36
CA GLU A 284 11.65 -21.10 -20.94
C GLU A 284 11.98 -22.59 -20.78
N ARG A 285 11.45 -23.24 -19.74
CA ARG A 285 11.64 -24.67 -19.45
C ARG A 285 10.52 -25.55 -20.02
N ALA A 286 9.51 -24.95 -20.67
CA ALA A 286 8.26 -25.60 -21.07
C ALA A 286 7.52 -26.24 -19.87
N TRP A 287 7.57 -25.63 -18.70
CA TRP A 287 6.92 -26.08 -17.48
C TRP A 287 5.57 -25.41 -17.30
N MET A 288 4.58 -26.21 -16.92
CA MET A 288 3.26 -25.70 -16.58
C MET A 288 3.14 -25.59 -15.05
N PRO A 289 2.85 -24.40 -14.49
CA PRO A 289 2.52 -24.28 -13.08
C PRO A 289 1.31 -25.16 -12.71
N GLY A 290 1.39 -25.83 -11.55
CA GLY A 290 0.38 -26.80 -11.10
C GLY A 290 0.65 -28.24 -11.53
N THR A 291 1.54 -28.47 -12.52
CA THR A 291 1.95 -29.82 -12.92
C THR A 291 3.44 -30.06 -12.70
N ALA A 292 4.31 -29.19 -13.22
CA ALA A 292 5.75 -29.31 -13.03
C ALA A 292 6.21 -28.78 -11.66
N ALA A 293 5.62 -27.71 -11.20
CA ALA A 293 5.84 -27.09 -9.90
C ALA A 293 4.57 -26.37 -9.44
N GLY A 294 4.36 -26.31 -8.12
CA GLY A 294 3.30 -25.48 -7.54
C GLY A 294 3.71 -24.02 -7.50
N LEU A 295 2.76 -23.10 -7.63
CA LEU A 295 3.03 -21.66 -7.58
C LEU A 295 1.98 -20.94 -6.74
N ILE A 296 2.45 -20.19 -5.74
CA ILE A 296 1.65 -19.32 -4.87
C ILE A 296 2.20 -17.89 -4.98
N ALA A 297 1.33 -16.91 -5.17
CA ALA A 297 1.66 -15.50 -5.00
C ALA A 297 1.15 -14.99 -3.64
N LEU A 298 1.89 -14.08 -3.00
CA LEU A 298 1.40 -13.39 -1.82
C LEU A 298 0.47 -12.25 -2.22
N ASN A 299 -0.58 -12.04 -1.40
CA ASN A 299 -1.63 -11.05 -1.58
C ASN A 299 -2.53 -11.31 -2.82
N ASP A 300 -3.83 -11.55 -2.59
CA ASP A 300 -4.76 -11.88 -3.69
C ASP A 300 -5.26 -10.64 -4.43
N GLY A 301 -5.23 -10.69 -5.76
CA GLY A 301 -5.65 -9.63 -6.67
C GLY A 301 -6.59 -10.11 -7.78
N PRO A 302 -7.33 -9.19 -8.41
CA PRO A 302 -8.34 -9.55 -9.39
C PRO A 302 -7.76 -10.18 -10.67
N PHE A 303 -6.47 -10.00 -10.92
CA PHE A 303 -5.81 -10.55 -12.11
C PHE A 303 -5.30 -11.98 -11.91
N TYR A 304 -4.95 -12.43 -10.69
CA TYR A 304 -4.39 -13.77 -10.45
C TYR A 304 -5.31 -14.90 -10.90
N SER A 305 -6.65 -14.75 -10.75
CA SER A 305 -7.63 -15.72 -11.23
C SER A 305 -7.74 -15.76 -12.77
N ARG A 306 -7.17 -14.77 -13.46
CA ARG A 306 -7.24 -14.61 -14.93
C ARG A 306 -5.88 -14.74 -15.62
N LEU A 307 -4.79 -14.91 -14.87
CA LEU A 307 -3.46 -15.10 -15.44
C LEU A 307 -3.38 -16.32 -16.34
N ARG A 308 -2.49 -16.26 -17.31
CA ARG A 308 -2.15 -17.34 -18.21
C ARG A 308 -0.68 -17.73 -17.95
N PRO A 309 -0.29 -19.01 -18.14
CA PRO A 309 -1.09 -20.09 -18.71
C PRO A 309 -2.17 -20.67 -17.79
N VAL A 310 -2.07 -20.45 -16.45
CA VAL A 310 -3.06 -20.94 -15.46
C VAL A 310 -3.40 -19.86 -14.43
N PRO A 311 -4.60 -19.90 -13.83
CA PRO A 311 -4.92 -19.10 -12.66
C PRO A 311 -3.95 -19.41 -11.49
N ILE A 312 -3.43 -18.37 -10.85
CA ILE A 312 -2.43 -18.47 -9.79
C ILE A 312 -3.10 -18.52 -8.41
N SER A 313 -2.69 -19.49 -7.61
CA SER A 313 -3.06 -19.62 -6.20
C SER A 313 -2.44 -18.50 -5.38
N THR A 314 -3.17 -18.00 -4.39
CA THR A 314 -2.71 -16.85 -3.62
C THR A 314 -2.88 -17.07 -2.13
N LEU A 315 -1.92 -16.60 -1.35
CA LEU A 315 -1.94 -16.57 0.10
C LEU A 315 -2.13 -15.13 0.57
N SER A 316 -3.28 -14.80 1.16
CA SER A 316 -3.67 -13.41 1.40
C SER A 316 -4.54 -13.26 2.65
N ALA A 317 -4.39 -12.14 3.35
CA ALA A 317 -5.39 -11.66 4.30
C ALA A 317 -6.56 -10.99 3.58
N ASP A 318 -7.68 -10.83 4.27
CA ASP A 318 -8.84 -10.08 3.77
C ASP A 318 -8.64 -8.57 4.02
N PHE A 319 -8.00 -7.90 3.07
CA PHE A 319 -7.71 -6.47 3.15
C PHE A 319 -8.98 -5.60 3.06
N TYR A 320 -10.02 -6.05 2.35
CA TYR A 320 -11.29 -5.33 2.31
C TYR A 320 -11.96 -5.33 3.69
N ARG A 321 -11.96 -6.48 4.38
CA ARG A 321 -12.44 -6.60 5.76
C ARG A 321 -11.62 -5.76 6.73
N MET A 322 -10.32 -5.61 6.51
CA MET A 322 -9.47 -4.71 7.29
C MET A 322 -9.95 -3.26 7.17
N GLY A 323 -10.29 -2.81 5.97
CA GLY A 323 -10.87 -1.49 5.72
C GLY A 323 -12.23 -1.29 6.38
N GLU A 324 -13.12 -2.29 6.33
CA GLU A 324 -14.42 -2.27 7.01
C GLU A 324 -14.27 -2.11 8.53
N LEU A 325 -13.31 -2.81 9.15
CA LEU A 325 -13.01 -2.66 10.57
C LEU A 325 -12.40 -1.29 10.90
N ALA A 326 -11.63 -0.73 9.98
CA ALA A 326 -11.14 0.64 10.13
C ALA A 326 -12.27 1.66 10.12
N ALA A 327 -13.31 1.50 9.29
CA ALA A 327 -14.52 2.32 9.32
C ALA A 327 -15.26 2.18 10.66
N SER A 328 -15.33 0.97 11.21
CA SER A 328 -15.91 0.73 12.55
C SER A 328 -15.14 1.46 13.65
N PHE A 329 -13.81 1.51 13.58
CA PHE A 329 -12.99 2.29 14.51
C PHE A 329 -13.30 3.79 14.40
N VAL A 330 -13.44 4.33 13.20
CA VAL A 330 -13.74 5.76 12.98
C VAL A 330 -15.05 6.17 13.68
N THR A 331 -16.03 5.29 13.70
CA THR A 331 -17.34 5.54 14.28
C THR A 331 -17.41 5.27 15.79
N SER A 332 -16.70 4.26 16.28
CA SER A 332 -16.75 3.84 17.70
C SER A 332 -15.65 4.46 18.57
N GLY A 333 -14.55 4.95 17.95
CA GLY A 333 -13.40 5.55 18.63
C GLY A 333 -12.39 4.55 19.23
N ALA A 334 -12.75 3.28 19.35
CA ALA A 334 -11.85 2.22 19.81
C ALA A 334 -12.32 0.84 19.34
N ILE A 335 -11.37 -0.02 19.04
CA ILE A 335 -11.59 -1.46 18.83
C ILE A 335 -10.46 -2.24 19.50
N GLU A 336 -10.77 -3.42 20.01
CA GLU A 336 -9.73 -4.34 20.46
C GLU A 336 -8.83 -4.74 19.30
N PRO A 337 -7.52 -4.94 19.54
CA PRO A 337 -6.61 -5.41 18.50
C PRO A 337 -7.14 -6.68 17.82
N LYS A 338 -7.34 -6.63 16.51
CA LYS A 338 -7.97 -7.70 15.75
C LYS A 338 -7.07 -8.24 14.66
N ARG A 339 -6.71 -9.52 14.79
CA ARG A 339 -5.99 -10.24 13.74
C ARG A 339 -6.94 -10.62 12.60
N ILE A 340 -6.55 -10.34 11.37
CA ILE A 340 -7.21 -10.83 10.15
C ILE A 340 -6.48 -12.10 9.72
N PRO A 341 -7.16 -13.25 9.64
CA PRO A 341 -6.52 -14.49 9.22
C PRO A 341 -6.15 -14.43 7.74
N ALA A 342 -4.98 -14.99 7.39
CA ALA A 342 -4.63 -15.28 6.01
C ALA A 342 -5.39 -16.53 5.54
N ARG A 343 -5.58 -16.66 4.22
CA ARG A 343 -6.17 -17.82 3.57
C ARG A 343 -5.43 -18.14 2.28
N LEU A 344 -5.28 -19.42 1.99
CA LEU A 344 -4.78 -19.91 0.72
C LEU A 344 -5.96 -20.11 -0.24
N ALA A 345 -6.05 -19.28 -1.27
CA ALA A 345 -6.98 -19.49 -2.37
C ALA A 345 -6.36 -20.44 -3.39
N VAL A 346 -6.74 -21.70 -3.33
CA VAL A 346 -6.25 -22.75 -4.23
C VAL A 346 -6.83 -22.55 -5.63
N ARG A 347 -5.96 -22.50 -6.65
CA ARG A 347 -6.30 -22.41 -8.08
C ARG A 347 -5.45 -23.40 -8.87
N ALA A 348 -5.57 -23.36 -10.21
CA ALA A 348 -4.91 -24.34 -11.09
C ALA A 348 -3.36 -24.40 -10.97
N SER A 349 -2.73 -23.36 -10.44
CA SER A 349 -1.27 -23.39 -10.18
C SER A 349 -0.85 -24.30 -9.00
N LEU A 350 -1.80 -24.86 -8.25
CA LEU A 350 -1.59 -25.90 -7.23
C LEU A 350 -2.35 -27.18 -7.54
N ALA A 351 -3.36 -27.15 -8.39
CA ALA A 351 -4.16 -28.31 -8.75
C ALA A 351 -3.36 -29.23 -9.68
N GLY A 352 -3.22 -30.50 -9.30
CA GLY A 352 -2.82 -31.55 -10.21
C GLY A 352 -1.37 -31.98 -10.19
N HIS A 353 -0.79 -32.14 -9.01
CA HIS A 353 0.23 -33.18 -8.89
C HIS A 353 -0.46 -34.54 -8.91
N PRO A 354 -0.14 -35.42 -9.93
CA PRO A 354 -0.67 -36.78 -9.96
C PRO A 354 -0.20 -37.58 -8.75
#